data_6cc10b56ffe4ca18ab2e799c6cca71a4
#
_entry.id   6cc10b56ffe4ca18ab2e799c6cca71a4
#
_cell.length_a   1.000
_cell.length_b   1.000
_cell.length_c   1.000
_cell.angle_alpha   90.00
_cell.angle_beta   90.00
_cell.angle_gamma   90.00
#
_symmetry.space_group_name_H-M   'P 1'
#
loop_
_entity.id
_entity.type
_entity.pdbx_description
1 polymer ?
#
loop_
_entity_poly.entity_id
_entity_poly.type
_entity_poly.pdbx_seq_one_letter_code
_entity_poly.pdbx_strand_id
1 'polypeptide(L)'
;MKKLFLYVTLILSFTSCEKYLEVKPSNILALKTYDDVKSLLGSHLKLYTVTFFSSHELAGTNVPWRTDDLYLFFGFYSDDLNTDTWLNGNWMANNKRALYTNSLNWQNTTMPGTIWGNYFSNIGFYNTIIDELANVSASQEEKDIVEQEARFLRAWYLFKVLQYFSPYHSNELGIPFNTDSQAVGSYNKQRKTQAQVYRFLIDELTTVIDCKTEPRATYNIFYDKNLAHALLAEIYLCKGGSGAGEKEDYVQAITHAQAVMKNYPLQGIDEFKPFETYKTSEGGVYKNKDQALLSFLWYTGDAGMYGTMEAYGLLEFVRDELFELFDENDVRRSLYFNPENKAIRKFKDLPNSYGVLHFFPVSEMYLIEAESYARNGQEGEARQALEEFQRHRIRNYQGYKGADLLQEIMNERRREFCLEYDMRWCDLIRIQKGWSRNSYQNPEEAVYMLEDNDFRFCFPIPLLEEMQENNQIEQNPGWNML
;
A
#
# COMPACT_ATOMS: atom_id res chain seq x y z
N MET A 1 -2.52 -39.49 62.26
CA MET A 1 -3.62 -38.59 61.89
C MET A 1 -3.14 -37.18 61.43
N LYS A 2 -2.26 -36.49 62.18
CA LYS A 2 -1.79 -35.13 61.77
C LYS A 2 -1.05 -35.08 60.38
N LYS A 3 -0.28 -36.10 60.00
CA LYS A 3 0.43 -36.15 58.73
C LYS A 3 -0.49 -36.46 57.53
N LEU A 4 -1.57 -37.22 57.72
CA LEU A 4 -2.57 -37.50 56.68
C LEU A 4 -3.42 -36.26 56.36
N PHE A 5 -3.73 -35.45 57.36
CA PHE A 5 -4.47 -34.21 57.19
C PHE A 5 -3.66 -33.17 56.39
N LEU A 6 -2.33 -33.13 56.56
CA LEU A 6 -1.43 -32.23 55.85
C LEU A 6 -1.34 -32.58 54.35
N TYR A 7 -1.32 -33.87 54.02
CA TYR A 7 -1.31 -34.33 52.62
C TYR A 7 -2.65 -34.10 51.91
N VAL A 8 -3.78 -34.25 52.58
CA VAL A 8 -5.11 -33.98 52.04
C VAL A 8 -5.31 -32.48 51.80
N THR A 9 -4.77 -31.61 52.67
CA THR A 9 -4.84 -30.14 52.50
C THR A 9 -3.93 -29.68 51.37
N LEU A 10 -2.78 -30.32 51.13
CA LEU A 10 -1.87 -30.00 50.05
C LEU A 10 -2.42 -30.42 48.65
N ILE A 11 -3.18 -31.53 48.57
CA ILE A 11 -3.79 -32.00 47.33
C ILE A 11 -5.01 -31.14 46.94
N LEU A 12 -5.75 -30.61 47.93
CA LEU A 12 -6.88 -29.71 47.66
C LEU A 12 -6.48 -28.29 47.21
N SER A 13 -5.22 -27.88 47.44
CA SER A 13 -4.72 -26.57 46.98
C SER A 13 -4.31 -26.54 45.51
N PHE A 14 -4.14 -27.70 44.85
CA PHE A 14 -3.78 -27.76 43.41
C PHE A 14 -4.99 -27.82 42.46
N THR A 15 -6.20 -28.05 42.97
CA THR A 15 -7.40 -28.10 42.09
C THR A 15 -8.17 -26.79 42.00
N SER A 16 -7.70 -25.71 42.64
CA SER A 16 -8.41 -24.41 42.66
C SER A 16 -7.85 -23.36 41.70
N CYS A 17 -6.72 -23.65 41.02
CA CYS A 17 -6.07 -22.62 40.17
C CYS A 17 -6.43 -22.67 38.67
N GLU A 18 -6.99 -23.77 38.18
CA GLU A 18 -7.32 -23.83 36.74
C GLU A 18 -8.49 -22.91 36.36
N LYS A 19 -9.51 -22.75 37.19
CA LYS A 19 -10.64 -21.85 36.90
C LYS A 19 -10.36 -20.37 37.09
N TYR A 20 -9.28 -20.00 37.79
CA TYR A 20 -8.93 -18.58 37.99
C TYR A 20 -8.11 -18.02 36.80
N LEU A 21 -7.49 -18.89 35.99
CA LEU A 21 -6.75 -18.51 34.79
C LEU A 21 -7.63 -18.50 33.54
N GLU A 22 -8.88 -18.96 33.63
CA GLU A 22 -9.89 -18.88 32.58
C GLU A 22 -10.66 -17.56 32.57
N VAL A 23 -10.27 -16.56 33.33
CA VAL A 23 -10.86 -15.22 33.22
C VAL A 23 -10.39 -14.62 31.86
N LYS A 24 -11.19 -14.85 30.85
CA LYS A 24 -11.05 -14.07 29.60
C LYS A 24 -11.02 -12.59 30.01
N PRO A 25 -10.07 -11.80 29.49
CA PRO A 25 -10.04 -10.38 29.82
C PRO A 25 -11.43 -9.78 29.55
N SER A 26 -12.03 -9.18 30.56
CA SER A 26 -13.42 -8.67 30.53
C SER A 26 -13.62 -7.52 29.53
N ASN A 27 -12.56 -7.08 28.86
CA ASN A 27 -12.56 -6.02 27.85
C ASN A 27 -12.52 -6.52 26.40
N ILE A 28 -12.46 -7.84 26.16
CA ILE A 28 -12.69 -8.38 24.82
C ILE A 28 -14.20 -8.57 24.72
N LEU A 29 -14.87 -7.72 23.94
CA LEU A 29 -16.21 -7.96 23.45
C LEU A 29 -16.18 -9.33 22.76
N ALA A 30 -16.74 -10.36 23.39
CA ALA A 30 -16.82 -11.68 22.77
C ALA A 30 -17.74 -11.52 21.54
N LEU A 31 -17.19 -11.73 20.36
CA LEU A 31 -17.94 -11.77 19.12
C LEU A 31 -18.80 -13.03 19.15
N LYS A 32 -20.09 -12.89 19.43
CA LYS A 32 -21.01 -14.01 19.67
C LYS A 32 -21.91 -14.30 18.48
N THR A 33 -22.13 -13.30 17.64
CA THR A 33 -23.08 -13.36 16.54
C THR A 33 -22.39 -12.95 15.24
N TYR A 34 -22.97 -13.36 14.12
CA TYR A 34 -22.54 -12.90 12.81
C TYR A 34 -22.58 -11.37 12.70
N ASP A 35 -23.60 -10.73 13.26
CA ASP A 35 -23.73 -9.27 13.24
C ASP A 35 -22.61 -8.58 14.04
N ASP A 36 -22.09 -9.20 15.10
CA ASP A 36 -20.92 -8.67 15.82
C ASP A 36 -19.69 -8.67 14.91
N VAL A 37 -19.40 -9.79 14.23
CA VAL A 37 -18.25 -9.92 13.32
C VAL A 37 -18.38 -8.97 12.12
N LYS A 38 -19.52 -8.93 11.49
CA LYS A 38 -19.83 -8.01 10.38
C LYS A 38 -19.71 -6.54 10.79
N SER A 39 -20.21 -6.20 11.97
CA SER A 39 -20.14 -4.84 12.52
C SER A 39 -18.70 -4.44 12.86
N LEU A 40 -17.89 -5.39 13.33
CA LEU A 40 -16.47 -5.17 13.60
C LEU A 40 -15.74 -4.82 12.30
N LEU A 41 -15.92 -5.61 11.24
CA LEU A 41 -15.36 -5.30 9.90
C LEU A 41 -15.90 -3.96 9.38
N GLY A 42 -17.20 -3.73 9.48
CA GLY A 42 -17.84 -2.48 9.05
C GLY A 42 -17.30 -1.25 9.79
N SER A 43 -17.04 -1.37 11.08
CA SER A 43 -16.43 -0.30 11.88
C SER A 43 -15.01 0.02 11.43
N HIS A 44 -14.24 -1.00 11.08
CA HIS A 44 -12.90 -0.82 10.55
C HIS A 44 -12.93 -0.18 9.16
N LEU A 45 -13.78 -0.66 8.25
CA LEU A 45 -13.97 -0.08 6.92
C LEU A 45 -14.48 1.37 6.99
N LYS A 46 -15.30 1.70 7.99
CA LYS A 46 -15.72 3.07 8.23
C LYS A 46 -14.55 4.02 8.44
N LEU A 47 -13.43 3.56 8.99
CA LEU A 47 -12.23 4.39 9.15
C LEU A 47 -11.66 4.87 7.80
N TYR A 48 -11.90 4.14 6.71
CA TYR A 48 -11.47 4.53 5.36
C TYR A 48 -12.44 5.48 4.65
N THR A 49 -13.65 5.63 5.18
CA THR A 49 -14.74 6.34 4.48
C THR A 49 -15.26 7.56 5.22
N VAL A 50 -14.89 7.73 6.48
CA VAL A 50 -15.48 8.79 7.30
C VAL A 50 -14.72 10.08 7.23
N THR A 51 -15.52 11.07 6.94
CA THR A 51 -15.24 12.47 6.76
C THR A 51 -14.93 13.24 8.04
N PHE A 52 -14.91 12.62 9.20
CA PHE A 52 -14.73 13.29 10.49
C PHE A 52 -13.63 12.62 11.30
N PHE A 53 -12.41 13.03 11.02
CA PHE A 53 -11.33 12.69 11.93
C PHE A 53 -10.64 13.95 12.38
N SER A 54 -10.96 14.40 13.58
CA SER A 54 -10.01 15.26 14.28
C SER A 54 -8.73 14.46 14.47
N SER A 55 -7.61 15.09 14.22
CA SER A 55 -6.27 14.50 14.33
C SER A 55 -5.97 13.85 15.68
N HIS A 56 -6.86 13.99 16.67
CA HIS A 56 -6.71 13.50 18.04
C HIS A 56 -7.42 12.19 18.33
N GLU A 57 -8.54 11.88 17.67
CA GLU A 57 -9.36 10.69 18.01
C GLU A 57 -8.83 9.40 17.42
N LEU A 58 -7.94 9.47 16.46
CA LEU A 58 -7.41 8.31 15.78
C LEU A 58 -5.94 8.02 16.11
N ALA A 59 -5.34 8.72 17.04
CA ALA A 59 -3.95 8.48 17.46
C ALA A 59 -3.67 7.04 17.95
N GLY A 60 -4.69 6.20 18.05
CA GLY A 60 -4.61 4.78 18.35
C GLY A 60 -5.19 3.85 17.29
N THR A 61 -5.58 4.36 16.13
CA THR A 61 -6.13 3.49 15.06
C THR A 61 -5.08 3.11 14.05
N ASN A 62 -5.07 1.83 13.70
CA ASN A 62 -4.10 1.22 12.79
C ASN A 62 -4.44 1.45 11.31
N VAL A 63 -4.91 2.65 10.94
CA VAL A 63 -5.17 2.99 9.55
C VAL A 63 -3.87 3.47 8.92
N PRO A 64 -3.30 2.76 7.94
CA PRO A 64 -1.92 2.96 7.50
C PRO A 64 -1.67 4.25 6.71
N TRP A 65 -2.70 4.84 6.12
CA TRP A 65 -2.60 6.05 5.30
C TRP A 65 -3.14 7.31 5.96
N ARG A 66 -3.19 7.28 7.25
CA ARG A 66 -3.84 8.34 7.98
C ARG A 66 -3.00 9.59 8.19
N THR A 67 -1.75 9.53 7.94
CA THR A 67 -0.91 10.67 8.21
C THR A 67 -0.46 11.28 6.89
N ASP A 68 -0.66 12.59 6.75
CA ASP A 68 0.04 13.41 5.77
C ASP A 68 1.51 13.00 5.71
N ASP A 69 2.04 12.59 6.86
CA ASP A 69 3.40 12.12 7.04
C ASP A 69 3.75 10.88 6.19
N LEU A 70 2.83 9.90 5.99
CA LEU A 70 3.11 8.74 5.12
C LEU A 70 3.16 9.11 3.65
N TYR A 71 2.22 9.94 3.20
CA TYR A 71 2.21 10.43 1.83
C TYR A 71 3.49 11.20 1.52
N LEU A 72 3.87 12.11 2.41
CA LEU A 72 5.10 12.89 2.30
C LEU A 72 6.35 11.99 2.38
N PHE A 73 6.32 10.98 3.25
CA PHE A 73 7.41 10.03 3.40
C PHE A 73 7.72 9.31 2.08
N PHE A 74 6.73 8.75 1.40
CA PHE A 74 6.94 8.12 0.11
C PHE A 74 7.33 9.12 -0.98
N GLY A 75 6.79 10.33 -0.94
CA GLY A 75 7.22 11.43 -1.82
C GLY A 75 8.71 11.75 -1.65
N PHE A 76 9.21 11.76 -0.41
CA PHE A 76 10.64 11.98 -0.14
C PHE A 76 11.53 10.79 -0.48
N TYR A 77 11.00 9.59 -0.43
CA TYR A 77 11.72 8.40 -0.85
C TYR A 77 11.80 8.28 -2.37
N SER A 78 10.88 8.90 -3.10
CA SER A 78 10.83 8.88 -4.56
C SER A 78 11.75 9.93 -5.20
N ASP A 79 11.92 9.81 -6.50
CA ASP A 79 12.66 10.74 -7.36
C ASP A 79 11.76 11.77 -8.06
N ASP A 80 10.53 11.99 -7.56
CA ASP A 80 9.56 12.93 -8.14
C ASP A 80 9.71 14.35 -7.59
N LEU A 81 10.12 14.49 -6.32
CA LEU A 81 10.22 15.77 -5.64
C LEU A 81 11.68 16.25 -5.53
N ASN A 82 11.87 17.52 -5.83
CA ASN A 82 13.10 18.23 -5.47
C ASN A 82 12.92 18.82 -4.06
N THR A 83 13.60 18.24 -3.09
CA THR A 83 13.42 18.55 -1.67
C THR A 83 14.49 19.47 -1.11
N ASP A 84 15.44 19.92 -1.93
CA ASP A 84 16.61 20.69 -1.50
C ASP A 84 16.28 22.02 -0.86
N THR A 85 15.23 22.70 -1.37
CA THR A 85 14.81 24.00 -0.88
C THR A 85 13.76 23.91 0.23
N TRP A 86 13.05 22.81 0.32
CA TRP A 86 11.92 22.66 1.23
C TRP A 86 12.30 22.64 2.71
N LEU A 87 13.43 22.02 3.06
CA LEU A 87 13.92 21.92 4.43
C LEU A 87 14.53 23.22 4.97
N ASN A 88 14.77 24.22 4.13
CA ASN A 88 15.25 25.52 4.52
C ASN A 88 14.12 26.43 5.08
N GLY A 89 12.87 26.05 5.00
CA GLY A 89 11.74 26.81 5.56
C GLY A 89 11.69 26.77 7.09
N ASN A 90 11.46 27.93 7.71
CA ASN A 90 11.37 28.07 9.18
C ASN A 90 10.06 27.53 9.80
N TRP A 91 9.15 27.02 8.99
CA TRP A 91 7.81 26.64 9.40
C TRP A 91 7.68 25.22 9.96
N MET A 92 8.70 24.37 9.76
CA MET A 92 8.65 23.00 10.24
C MET A 92 9.14 22.89 11.68
N ALA A 93 8.37 22.23 12.53
CA ALA A 93 8.79 21.90 13.90
C ALA A 93 10.06 21.03 13.88
N ASN A 94 10.99 21.26 14.80
CA ASN A 94 12.29 20.58 14.84
C ASN A 94 12.21 19.04 14.86
N ASN A 95 11.19 18.46 15.52
CA ASN A 95 10.96 17.03 15.55
C ASN A 95 10.55 16.46 14.19
N LYS A 96 9.73 17.17 13.42
CA LYS A 96 9.35 16.78 12.05
C LYS A 96 10.53 16.94 11.08
N ARG A 97 11.34 18.00 11.25
CA ARG A 97 12.53 18.20 10.43
C ARG A 97 13.50 17.02 10.51
N ALA A 98 13.77 16.51 11.72
CA ALA A 98 14.63 15.35 11.91
C ALA A 98 14.08 14.09 11.20
N LEU A 99 12.76 13.87 11.29
CA LEU A 99 12.08 12.76 10.61
C LEU A 99 12.28 12.80 9.09
N TYR A 100 12.10 13.96 8.48
CA TYR A 100 12.21 14.11 7.04
C TYR A 100 13.65 14.14 6.55
N THR A 101 14.58 14.65 7.33
CA THR A 101 16.01 14.59 6.98
C THR A 101 16.48 13.16 6.73
N ASN A 102 16.11 12.25 7.64
CA ASN A 102 16.44 10.83 7.48
C ASN A 102 15.72 10.17 6.31
N SER A 103 14.58 10.72 5.88
CA SER A 103 13.89 10.27 4.67
C SER A 103 14.63 10.68 3.41
N LEU A 104 15.22 11.89 3.40
CA LEU A 104 15.94 12.38 2.23
C LEU A 104 17.21 11.61 1.90
N ASN A 105 17.88 11.04 2.91
CA ASN A 105 19.05 10.17 2.72
C ASN A 105 18.70 8.68 2.79
N TRP A 106 17.40 8.34 2.77
CA TRP A 106 16.89 6.97 2.84
C TRP A 106 17.33 6.19 4.10
N GLN A 107 17.53 6.87 5.22
CA GLN A 107 17.95 6.28 6.51
C GLN A 107 16.88 6.37 7.59
N ASN A 108 15.64 6.69 7.25
CA ASN A 108 14.55 6.75 8.21
C ASN A 108 14.19 5.34 8.70
N THR A 109 14.25 5.13 10.00
CA THR A 109 13.85 3.86 10.64
C THR A 109 12.51 3.98 11.39
N THR A 110 12.09 5.21 11.71
CA THR A 110 10.87 5.48 12.49
C THR A 110 9.61 5.20 11.67
N MET A 111 9.53 5.74 10.45
CA MET A 111 8.36 5.52 9.58
C MET A 111 8.23 4.06 9.13
N PRO A 112 9.29 3.36 8.70
CA PRO A 112 9.24 1.91 8.49
C PRO A 112 8.72 1.14 9.71
N GLY A 113 9.16 1.49 10.93
CA GLY A 113 8.63 0.88 12.17
C GLY A 113 7.13 1.11 12.35
N THR A 114 6.66 2.32 12.09
CA THR A 114 5.23 2.66 12.14
C THR A 114 4.41 1.88 11.09
N ILE A 115 4.91 1.79 9.86
CA ILE A 115 4.28 1.02 8.77
C ILE A 115 4.19 -0.46 9.16
N TRP A 116 5.29 -1.05 9.62
CA TRP A 116 5.33 -2.44 10.07
C TRP A 116 4.29 -2.74 11.15
N GLY A 117 4.30 -1.96 12.24
CA GLY A 117 3.38 -2.15 13.35
C GLY A 117 1.92 -2.04 12.94
N ASN A 118 1.58 -1.00 12.17
CA ASN A 118 0.22 -0.77 11.69
C ASN A 118 -0.25 -1.88 10.74
N TYR A 119 0.60 -2.31 9.82
CA TYR A 119 0.22 -3.31 8.82
C TYR A 119 0.03 -4.69 9.47
N PHE A 120 0.93 -5.10 10.36
CA PHE A 120 0.76 -6.36 11.09
C PHE A 120 -0.44 -6.33 12.03
N SER A 121 -0.76 -5.19 12.63
CA SER A 121 -1.99 -5.04 13.43
C SER A 121 -3.24 -5.23 12.58
N ASN A 122 -3.28 -4.68 11.36
CA ASN A 122 -4.39 -4.89 10.43
C ASN A 122 -4.46 -6.35 9.96
N ILE A 123 -3.33 -6.99 9.66
CA ILE A 123 -3.29 -8.43 9.32
C ILE A 123 -3.88 -9.26 10.47
N GLY A 124 -3.49 -8.98 11.71
CA GLY A 124 -4.04 -9.65 12.90
C GLY A 124 -5.55 -9.41 13.08
N PHE A 125 -6.01 -8.20 12.78
CA PHE A 125 -7.43 -7.87 12.79
C PHE A 125 -8.23 -8.71 11.78
N TYR A 126 -7.75 -8.84 10.55
CA TYR A 126 -8.43 -9.66 9.54
C TYR A 126 -8.34 -11.17 9.85
N ASN A 127 -7.26 -11.65 10.46
CA ASN A 127 -7.19 -13.00 11.00
C ASN A 127 -8.32 -13.24 11.99
N THR A 128 -8.54 -12.31 12.93
CA THR A 128 -9.64 -12.40 13.91
C THR A 128 -11.01 -12.45 13.23
N ILE A 129 -11.26 -11.61 12.23
CA ILE A 129 -12.53 -11.65 11.47
C ILE A 129 -12.75 -13.02 10.84
N ILE A 130 -11.75 -13.57 10.16
CA ILE A 130 -11.86 -14.84 9.45
C ILE A 130 -12.06 -16.01 10.43
N ASP A 131 -11.30 -16.05 11.53
CA ASP A 131 -11.40 -17.11 12.54
C ASP A 131 -12.76 -17.07 13.27
N GLU A 132 -13.25 -15.88 13.62
CA GLU A 132 -14.53 -15.74 14.33
C GLU A 132 -15.74 -16.03 13.43
N LEU A 133 -15.64 -15.87 12.12
CA LEU A 133 -16.71 -16.32 11.19
C LEU A 133 -16.95 -17.82 11.26
N ALA A 134 -15.93 -18.63 11.58
CA ALA A 134 -16.10 -20.06 11.79
C ALA A 134 -16.95 -20.38 13.03
N ASN A 135 -16.88 -19.52 14.05
CA ASN A 135 -17.49 -19.73 15.38
C ASN A 135 -18.94 -19.21 15.50
N VAL A 136 -19.40 -18.37 14.56
CA VAL A 136 -20.75 -17.80 14.62
C VAL A 136 -21.74 -18.53 13.72
N SER A 137 -23.04 -18.49 14.09
CA SER A 137 -24.11 -19.07 13.30
C SER A 137 -24.58 -18.07 12.24
N ALA A 138 -24.43 -18.42 10.97
CA ALA A 138 -24.90 -17.66 9.81
C ALA A 138 -25.01 -18.59 8.60
N SER A 139 -25.68 -18.16 7.54
CA SER A 139 -25.67 -18.85 6.26
C SER A 139 -24.26 -18.79 5.64
N GLN A 140 -23.92 -19.74 4.78
CA GLN A 140 -22.62 -19.73 4.10
C GLN A 140 -22.47 -18.46 3.25
N GLU A 141 -23.53 -18.02 2.56
CA GLU A 141 -23.53 -16.80 1.76
C GLU A 141 -23.19 -15.55 2.60
N GLU A 142 -23.76 -15.43 3.80
CA GLU A 142 -23.43 -14.32 4.71
C GLU A 142 -21.98 -14.35 5.15
N LYS A 143 -21.46 -15.53 5.49
CA LYS A 143 -20.06 -15.71 5.87
C LYS A 143 -19.13 -15.38 4.71
N ASP A 144 -19.42 -15.89 3.52
CA ASP A 144 -18.61 -15.67 2.31
C ASP A 144 -18.44 -14.18 2.00
N ILE A 145 -19.48 -13.36 2.12
CA ILE A 145 -19.44 -11.92 1.85
C ILE A 145 -18.40 -11.22 2.75
N VAL A 146 -18.40 -11.54 4.04
CA VAL A 146 -17.47 -10.92 5.01
C VAL A 146 -16.08 -11.51 4.88
N GLU A 147 -15.97 -12.82 4.66
CA GLU A 147 -14.70 -13.53 4.55
C GLU A 147 -13.89 -13.09 3.32
N GLN A 148 -14.54 -12.95 2.16
CA GLN A 148 -13.88 -12.49 0.93
C GLN A 148 -13.23 -11.12 1.13
N GLU A 149 -13.94 -10.16 1.71
CA GLU A 149 -13.44 -8.81 1.97
C GLU A 149 -12.27 -8.83 2.97
N ALA A 150 -12.39 -9.61 4.04
CA ALA A 150 -11.32 -9.76 5.04
C ALA A 150 -10.06 -10.42 4.45
N ARG A 151 -10.22 -11.47 3.63
CA ARG A 151 -9.10 -12.14 2.94
C ARG A 151 -8.39 -11.22 1.96
N PHE A 152 -9.16 -10.49 1.14
CA PHE A 152 -8.60 -9.52 0.21
C PHE A 152 -7.76 -8.45 0.94
N LEU A 153 -8.31 -7.84 1.99
CA LEU A 153 -7.62 -6.82 2.76
C LEU A 153 -6.38 -7.37 3.46
N ARG A 154 -6.46 -8.57 4.05
CA ARG A 154 -5.30 -9.26 4.64
C ARG A 154 -4.19 -9.49 3.60
N ALA A 155 -4.55 -10.00 2.43
CA ALA A 155 -3.61 -10.24 1.35
C ALA A 155 -2.95 -8.94 0.88
N TRP A 156 -3.71 -7.86 0.73
CA TRP A 156 -3.17 -6.56 0.34
C TRP A 156 -2.15 -6.01 1.34
N TYR A 157 -2.49 -6.00 2.64
CA TYR A 157 -1.54 -5.56 3.68
C TYR A 157 -0.27 -6.42 3.70
N LEU A 158 -0.42 -7.74 3.59
CA LEU A 158 0.71 -8.65 3.61
C LEU A 158 1.60 -8.45 2.37
N PHE A 159 1.00 -8.19 1.21
CA PHE A 159 1.74 -7.86 -0.01
C PHE A 159 2.53 -6.55 0.13
N LYS A 160 1.94 -5.51 0.71
CA LYS A 160 2.65 -4.24 0.98
C LYS A 160 3.82 -4.43 1.97
N VAL A 161 3.65 -5.25 3.02
CA VAL A 161 4.77 -5.59 3.92
C VAL A 161 5.87 -6.33 3.15
N LEU A 162 5.51 -7.27 2.26
CA LEU A 162 6.49 -7.95 1.43
C LEU A 162 7.25 -6.97 0.52
N GLN A 163 6.54 -6.06 -0.16
CA GLN A 163 7.14 -5.07 -1.05
C GLN A 163 8.16 -4.17 -0.32
N TYR A 164 7.84 -3.71 0.88
CA TYR A 164 8.67 -2.74 1.59
C TYR A 164 9.82 -3.36 2.38
N PHE A 165 9.64 -4.57 2.94
CA PHE A 165 10.54 -5.14 3.94
C PHE A 165 11.27 -6.41 3.47
N SER A 166 11.06 -6.84 2.24
CA SER A 166 11.79 -7.95 1.64
C SER A 166 12.72 -7.43 0.54
N PRO A 167 14.05 -7.71 0.61
CA PRO A 167 14.95 -7.34 -0.46
C PRO A 167 14.51 -7.97 -1.77
N TYR A 168 14.27 -7.16 -2.80
CA TYR A 168 13.53 -7.56 -4.00
C TYR A 168 14.10 -8.81 -4.70
N HIS A 169 15.42 -8.91 -4.81
CA HIS A 169 16.06 -10.04 -5.50
C HIS A 169 16.46 -11.20 -4.58
N SER A 170 16.04 -11.22 -3.31
CA SER A 170 16.41 -12.26 -2.35
C SER A 170 15.22 -13.11 -1.94
N ASN A 171 15.06 -14.29 -2.56
CA ASN A 171 13.99 -15.20 -2.20
C ASN A 171 13.99 -15.61 -0.72
N GLU A 172 15.17 -15.79 -0.11
CA GLU A 172 15.30 -16.28 1.26
C GLU A 172 14.82 -15.27 2.33
N LEU A 173 14.80 -14.00 1.99
CA LEU A 173 14.47 -12.90 2.90
C LEU A 173 13.07 -12.33 2.67
N GLY A 174 12.04 -13.17 2.63
CA GLY A 174 10.64 -12.70 2.65
C GLY A 174 10.26 -12.09 3.99
N ILE A 175 9.05 -12.31 4.47
CA ILE A 175 8.54 -11.74 5.72
C ILE A 175 7.97 -12.84 6.62
N PRO A 176 7.96 -12.63 7.96
CA PRO A 176 7.19 -13.49 8.84
C PRO A 176 5.70 -13.19 8.69
N PHE A 177 4.84 -14.18 8.77
CA PHE A 177 3.41 -13.98 8.94
C PHE A 177 2.73 -15.19 9.59
N ASN A 178 1.58 -14.93 10.19
CA ASN A 178 0.72 -15.92 10.82
C ASN A 178 -0.74 -15.61 10.46
N THR A 179 -1.54 -16.65 10.29
CA THR A 179 -2.97 -16.56 9.96
C THR A 179 -3.88 -16.96 11.12
N ASP A 180 -3.34 -17.50 12.21
CA ASP A 180 -4.08 -17.90 13.41
C ASP A 180 -4.13 -16.72 14.40
N SER A 181 -5.33 -16.17 14.61
CA SER A 181 -5.55 -15.06 15.54
C SER A 181 -5.27 -15.42 17.00
N GLN A 182 -5.31 -16.70 17.36
CA GLN A 182 -5.08 -17.19 18.73
C GLN A 182 -3.59 -17.42 19.02
N ALA A 183 -2.76 -17.52 17.99
CA ALA A 183 -1.33 -17.78 18.14
C ALA A 183 -0.48 -16.54 18.42
N VAL A 184 -1.08 -15.44 18.87
CA VAL A 184 -0.39 -14.18 19.18
C VAL A 184 0.70 -14.44 20.22
N GLY A 185 1.96 -14.15 19.86
CA GLY A 185 3.12 -14.33 20.71
C GLY A 185 3.73 -15.74 20.71
N SER A 186 3.05 -16.76 20.19
CA SER A 186 3.52 -18.16 20.19
C SER A 186 3.97 -18.68 18.83
N TYR A 187 3.66 -17.98 17.72
CA TYR A 187 4.05 -18.43 16.41
C TYR A 187 5.53 -18.19 16.10
N ASN A 188 6.06 -18.99 15.19
CA ASN A 188 7.44 -18.83 14.71
C ASN A 188 7.57 -17.52 13.93
N LYS A 189 8.33 -16.56 14.46
CA LYS A 189 8.57 -15.23 13.88
C LYS A 189 9.69 -15.23 12.83
N GLN A 190 10.25 -16.39 12.47
CA GLN A 190 11.24 -16.47 11.40
C GLN A 190 10.64 -16.02 10.05
N ARG A 191 11.46 -15.41 9.24
CA ARG A 191 11.07 -15.01 7.88
C ARG A 191 10.76 -16.26 7.05
N LYS A 192 9.69 -16.16 6.29
CA LYS A 192 9.39 -17.12 5.21
C LYS A 192 10.14 -16.67 3.95
N THR A 193 10.31 -17.57 2.99
CA THR A 193 10.84 -17.19 1.68
C THR A 193 9.81 -16.32 0.92
N GLN A 194 10.27 -15.49 -0.02
CA GLN A 194 9.36 -14.74 -0.90
C GLN A 194 8.39 -15.69 -1.61
N ALA A 195 8.87 -16.81 -2.13
CA ALA A 195 8.04 -17.82 -2.79
C ALA A 195 6.92 -18.35 -1.89
N GLN A 196 7.18 -18.55 -0.59
CA GLN A 196 6.15 -18.97 0.36
C GLN A 196 5.10 -17.88 0.59
N VAL A 197 5.53 -16.61 0.69
CA VAL A 197 4.63 -15.48 0.87
C VAL A 197 3.78 -15.29 -0.38
N TYR A 198 4.39 -15.24 -1.56
CA TYR A 198 3.65 -15.10 -2.83
C TYR A 198 2.65 -16.22 -3.04
N ARG A 199 3.02 -17.46 -2.75
CA ARG A 199 2.08 -18.59 -2.84
C ARG A 199 0.87 -18.37 -1.94
N PHE A 200 1.09 -18.00 -0.69
CA PHE A 200 -0.01 -17.71 0.23
C PHE A 200 -0.94 -16.60 -0.31
N LEU A 201 -0.37 -15.50 -0.81
CA LEU A 201 -1.15 -14.39 -1.38
C LEU A 201 -1.98 -14.82 -2.59
N ILE A 202 -1.39 -15.61 -3.48
CA ILE A 202 -2.05 -16.12 -4.68
C ILE A 202 -3.18 -17.08 -4.28
N ASP A 203 -2.94 -18.00 -3.34
CA ASP A 203 -3.94 -18.96 -2.87
C ASP A 203 -5.13 -18.24 -2.19
N GLU A 204 -4.85 -17.23 -1.35
CA GLU A 204 -5.88 -16.40 -0.72
C GLU A 204 -6.79 -15.71 -1.74
N LEU A 205 -6.18 -15.04 -2.71
CA LEU A 205 -6.93 -14.28 -3.71
C LEU A 205 -7.64 -15.19 -4.72
N THR A 206 -7.07 -16.33 -5.05
CA THR A 206 -7.73 -17.35 -5.88
C THR A 206 -8.97 -17.89 -5.16
N THR A 207 -8.87 -18.21 -3.87
CA THR A 207 -10.02 -18.62 -3.04
C THR A 207 -11.15 -17.61 -3.09
N VAL A 208 -10.82 -16.33 -3.03
CA VAL A 208 -11.78 -15.23 -3.09
C VAL A 208 -12.44 -15.12 -4.48
N ILE A 209 -11.66 -15.25 -5.56
CA ILE A 209 -12.19 -15.22 -6.94
C ILE A 209 -13.11 -16.42 -7.20
N ASP A 210 -12.74 -17.60 -6.73
CA ASP A 210 -13.49 -18.85 -6.95
C ASP A 210 -14.74 -18.97 -6.10
N CYS A 211 -14.90 -18.14 -5.08
CA CYS A 211 -16.09 -18.10 -4.25
C CYS A 211 -17.34 -17.86 -5.11
N LYS A 212 -18.40 -18.65 -4.87
CA LYS A 212 -19.65 -18.55 -5.66
C LYS A 212 -20.55 -17.42 -5.23
N THR A 213 -20.37 -16.95 -4.00
CA THR A 213 -21.14 -15.83 -3.46
C THR A 213 -20.62 -14.52 -4.04
N GLU A 214 -21.53 -13.71 -4.57
CA GLU A 214 -21.15 -12.38 -5.09
C GLU A 214 -20.95 -11.37 -3.94
N PRO A 215 -19.87 -10.57 -3.99
CA PRO A 215 -19.62 -9.54 -2.98
C PRO A 215 -20.61 -8.38 -3.09
N ARG A 216 -20.63 -7.51 -2.06
CA ARG A 216 -21.52 -6.33 -1.98
C ARG A 216 -21.00 -5.15 -2.80
N ALA A 217 -20.77 -5.29 -4.05
CA ALA A 217 -20.07 -4.32 -4.88
C ALA A 217 -20.91 -3.13 -5.35
N THR A 218 -21.63 -2.45 -4.46
CA THR A 218 -22.39 -1.25 -4.85
C THR A 218 -21.51 0.01 -4.99
N TYR A 219 -20.45 0.09 -4.20
CA TYR A 219 -19.55 1.25 -4.14
C TYR A 219 -18.08 0.81 -4.18
N ASN A 220 -17.20 1.64 -4.70
CA ASN A 220 -15.77 1.36 -4.78
C ASN A 220 -14.99 1.54 -3.45
N ILE A 221 -15.68 1.54 -2.34
CA ILE A 221 -15.11 1.40 -0.99
C ILE A 221 -15.19 -0.04 -0.47
N PHE A 222 -15.90 -0.92 -1.17
CA PHE A 222 -16.06 -2.31 -0.81
C PHE A 222 -15.31 -3.21 -1.77
N TYR A 223 -14.92 -4.38 -1.25
CA TYR A 223 -14.33 -5.43 -2.05
C TYR A 223 -15.28 -5.87 -3.20
N ASP A 224 -14.71 -6.12 -4.36
CA ASP A 224 -15.28 -6.92 -5.44
C ASP A 224 -14.23 -7.82 -6.08
N LYS A 225 -14.64 -8.77 -6.92
CA LYS A 225 -13.70 -9.73 -7.55
C LYS A 225 -12.69 -9.07 -8.49
N ASN A 226 -13.01 -7.91 -9.07
CA ASN A 226 -12.06 -7.18 -9.90
C ASN A 226 -10.87 -6.67 -9.06
N LEU A 227 -11.10 -6.31 -7.79
CA LEU A 227 -10.01 -5.96 -6.87
C LEU A 227 -9.05 -7.12 -6.61
N ALA A 228 -9.58 -8.35 -6.47
CA ALA A 228 -8.71 -9.52 -6.33
C ALA A 228 -7.90 -9.79 -7.61
N HIS A 229 -8.50 -9.61 -8.78
CA HIS A 229 -7.77 -9.67 -10.05
C HIS A 229 -6.72 -8.56 -10.17
N ALA A 230 -7.05 -7.32 -9.79
CA ALA A 230 -6.10 -6.21 -9.82
C ALA A 230 -4.89 -6.47 -8.90
N LEU A 231 -5.14 -6.90 -7.66
CA LEU A 231 -4.07 -7.25 -6.72
C LEU A 231 -3.23 -8.44 -7.21
N LEU A 232 -3.83 -9.45 -7.83
CA LEU A 232 -3.08 -10.56 -8.44
C LEU A 232 -2.22 -10.08 -9.61
N ALA A 233 -2.71 -9.15 -10.44
CA ALA A 233 -1.91 -8.56 -11.51
C ALA A 233 -0.65 -7.86 -10.96
N GLU A 234 -0.79 -7.05 -9.90
CA GLU A 234 0.35 -6.42 -9.22
C GLU A 234 1.29 -7.46 -8.59
N ILE A 235 0.75 -8.47 -7.89
CA ILE A 235 1.52 -9.52 -7.24
C ILE A 235 2.37 -10.28 -8.27
N TYR A 236 1.78 -10.71 -9.38
CA TYR A 236 2.48 -11.45 -10.42
C TYR A 236 3.51 -10.59 -11.16
N LEU A 237 3.21 -9.31 -11.44
CA LEU A 237 4.19 -8.38 -11.98
C LEU A 237 5.40 -8.22 -11.05
N CYS A 238 5.15 -8.00 -9.75
CA CYS A 238 6.21 -7.91 -8.74
C CYS A 238 6.99 -9.22 -8.60
N LYS A 239 6.30 -10.35 -8.50
CA LYS A 239 6.91 -11.67 -8.36
C LYS A 239 7.82 -11.98 -9.53
N GLY A 240 7.40 -11.71 -10.77
CA GLY A 240 8.12 -12.07 -11.99
C GLY A 240 9.55 -11.50 -12.08
N GLY A 241 9.83 -10.35 -11.46
CA GLY A 241 11.17 -9.76 -11.37
C GLY A 241 11.89 -10.00 -10.04
N SER A 242 11.23 -10.58 -9.05
CA SER A 242 11.76 -10.80 -7.70
C SER A 242 12.67 -12.04 -7.62
N GLY A 243 13.26 -12.26 -6.45
CA GLY A 243 14.03 -13.49 -6.17
C GLY A 243 13.20 -14.77 -6.24
N ALA A 244 11.88 -14.68 -6.20
CA ALA A 244 10.93 -15.80 -6.35
C ALA A 244 10.31 -15.89 -7.74
N GLY A 245 10.82 -15.12 -8.73
CA GLY A 245 10.24 -15.04 -10.07
C GLY A 245 10.22 -16.35 -10.81
N GLU A 246 9.13 -16.61 -11.52
CA GLU A 246 8.91 -17.77 -12.36
C GLU A 246 8.53 -17.34 -13.78
N LYS A 247 8.79 -18.20 -14.76
CA LYS A 247 8.59 -17.87 -16.17
C LYS A 247 7.17 -17.43 -16.53
N GLU A 248 6.17 -18.00 -15.85
CA GLU A 248 4.76 -17.76 -16.15
C GLU A 248 4.17 -16.53 -15.42
N ASP A 249 4.93 -15.89 -14.54
CA ASP A 249 4.40 -14.82 -13.70
C ASP A 249 3.88 -13.62 -14.53
N TYR A 250 4.63 -13.19 -15.54
CA TYR A 250 4.18 -12.10 -16.40
C TYR A 250 2.95 -12.47 -17.24
N VAL A 251 2.80 -13.74 -17.62
CA VAL A 251 1.60 -14.25 -18.31
C VAL A 251 0.39 -14.17 -17.37
N GLN A 252 0.57 -14.54 -16.10
CA GLN A 252 -0.48 -14.41 -15.09
C GLN A 252 -0.82 -12.93 -14.80
N ALA A 253 0.18 -12.05 -14.72
CA ALA A 253 -0.06 -10.61 -14.57
C ALA A 253 -0.94 -10.06 -15.70
N ILE A 254 -0.64 -10.40 -16.97
CA ILE A 254 -1.45 -10.04 -18.14
C ILE A 254 -2.87 -10.57 -17.99
N THR A 255 -3.02 -11.87 -17.66
CA THR A 255 -4.32 -12.52 -17.54
C THR A 255 -5.22 -11.82 -16.53
N HIS A 256 -4.68 -11.47 -15.37
CA HIS A 256 -5.44 -10.82 -14.32
C HIS A 256 -5.70 -9.34 -14.63
N ALA A 257 -4.77 -8.62 -15.22
CA ALA A 257 -4.99 -7.26 -15.68
C ALA A 257 -6.12 -7.19 -16.72
N GLN A 258 -6.10 -8.07 -17.73
CA GLN A 258 -7.14 -8.15 -18.77
C GLN A 258 -8.52 -8.52 -18.21
N ALA A 259 -8.59 -9.32 -17.16
CA ALA A 259 -9.85 -9.63 -16.48
C ALA A 259 -10.52 -8.36 -15.93
N VAL A 260 -9.73 -7.42 -15.40
CA VAL A 260 -10.22 -6.11 -14.95
C VAL A 260 -10.56 -5.21 -16.12
N MET A 261 -9.66 -5.07 -17.10
CA MET A 261 -9.80 -4.18 -18.27
C MET A 261 -11.06 -4.49 -19.07
N LYS A 262 -11.49 -5.74 -19.11
CA LYS A 262 -12.75 -6.15 -19.76
C LYS A 262 -13.97 -5.43 -19.19
N ASN A 263 -13.96 -5.12 -17.90
CA ASN A 263 -15.07 -4.48 -17.20
C ASN A 263 -14.87 -2.97 -17.02
N TYR A 264 -13.65 -2.48 -17.15
CA TYR A 264 -13.27 -1.10 -16.88
C TYR A 264 -12.40 -0.56 -18.01
N PRO A 265 -13.01 0.04 -19.05
CA PRO A 265 -12.26 0.66 -20.12
C PRO A 265 -11.48 1.88 -19.63
N LEU A 266 -10.33 2.13 -20.25
CA LEU A 266 -9.55 3.33 -19.98
C LEU A 266 -10.30 4.57 -20.42
N GLN A 267 -10.34 5.59 -19.57
CA GLN A 267 -10.99 6.87 -19.91
C GLN A 267 -10.32 7.53 -21.10
N GLY A 268 -11.16 8.04 -22.00
CA GLY A 268 -10.74 8.83 -23.14
C GLY A 268 -10.10 10.16 -22.72
N ILE A 269 -9.38 10.76 -23.66
CA ILE A 269 -8.58 11.98 -23.40
C ILE A 269 -9.41 13.18 -22.94
N ASP A 270 -10.66 13.29 -23.40
CA ASP A 270 -11.55 14.39 -23.03
C ASP A 270 -12.34 14.12 -21.74
N GLU A 271 -12.40 12.86 -21.33
CA GLU A 271 -13.05 12.40 -20.10
C GLU A 271 -12.06 12.28 -18.95
N PHE A 272 -10.77 12.23 -19.26
CA PHE A 272 -9.72 12.03 -18.27
C PHE A 272 -9.66 13.20 -17.29
N LYS A 273 -9.83 12.87 -16.01
CA LYS A 273 -9.66 13.78 -14.88
C LYS A 273 -8.75 13.12 -13.85
N PRO A 274 -7.71 13.82 -13.39
CA PRO A 274 -6.77 13.24 -12.42
C PRO A 274 -7.46 12.84 -11.11
N PHE A 275 -8.50 13.60 -10.74
CA PHE A 275 -9.37 13.31 -9.62
C PHE A 275 -10.79 13.78 -9.95
N GLU A 276 -11.78 12.96 -9.61
CA GLU A 276 -13.15 13.43 -9.69
C GLU A 276 -13.47 14.40 -8.56
N THR A 277 -14.15 15.49 -8.92
CA THR A 277 -14.77 16.38 -7.94
C THR A 277 -15.84 15.60 -7.19
N TYR A 278 -15.60 15.36 -5.93
CA TYR A 278 -16.54 14.74 -5.03
C TYR A 278 -17.78 15.63 -4.86
N LYS A 279 -18.93 15.16 -5.31
CA LYS A 279 -20.20 15.84 -5.07
C LYS A 279 -20.81 15.31 -3.77
N THR A 280 -20.72 16.10 -2.71
CA THR A 280 -21.29 15.81 -1.39
C THR A 280 -22.80 15.60 -1.40
N SER A 281 -23.52 15.99 -2.47
CA SER A 281 -24.99 15.93 -2.57
C SER A 281 -25.59 14.53 -2.66
N GLU A 282 -24.78 13.49 -2.83
CA GLU A 282 -25.25 12.11 -3.00
C GLU A 282 -24.92 11.18 -1.81
N GLY A 283 -24.82 11.73 -0.61
CA GLY A 283 -24.67 10.91 0.59
C GLY A 283 -23.27 10.41 0.90
N GLY A 284 -22.24 11.05 0.39
CA GLY A 284 -20.87 10.85 0.85
C GLY A 284 -20.20 9.56 0.42
N VAL A 285 -20.77 8.82 -0.53
CA VAL A 285 -20.18 7.55 -0.98
C VAL A 285 -19.73 7.65 -2.42
N TYR A 286 -18.48 7.29 -2.64
CA TYR A 286 -17.86 7.31 -3.96
C TYR A 286 -18.42 6.17 -4.82
N LYS A 287 -18.97 6.48 -5.99
CA LYS A 287 -19.57 5.50 -6.88
C LYS A 287 -18.79 5.26 -8.15
N ASN A 288 -17.79 6.11 -8.44
CA ASN A 288 -17.11 6.06 -9.72
C ASN A 288 -15.99 5.02 -9.71
N LYS A 289 -16.23 3.91 -10.37
CA LYS A 289 -15.22 2.87 -10.62
C LYS A 289 -14.45 3.07 -11.92
N ASP A 290 -14.74 4.11 -12.70
CA ASP A 290 -14.14 4.32 -14.00
C ASP A 290 -12.66 4.70 -13.90
N GLN A 291 -12.24 5.26 -12.78
CA GLN A 291 -10.84 5.64 -12.53
C GLN A 291 -10.12 4.71 -11.56
N ALA A 292 -10.81 4.25 -10.53
CA ALA A 292 -10.21 3.38 -9.53
C ALA A 292 -11.20 2.35 -9.00
N LEU A 293 -10.76 1.12 -8.84
CA LEU A 293 -11.55 0.01 -8.32
C LEU A 293 -11.82 0.17 -6.82
N LEU A 294 -10.87 0.77 -6.11
CA LEU A 294 -10.97 1.05 -4.69
C LEU A 294 -10.51 2.48 -4.43
N SER A 295 -11.31 3.25 -3.73
CA SER A 295 -10.99 4.63 -3.39
C SER A 295 -11.42 4.92 -1.96
N PHE A 296 -10.55 5.60 -1.24
CA PHE A 296 -10.83 6.04 0.12
C PHE A 296 -10.85 7.58 0.17
N LEU A 297 -11.78 8.12 0.96
CA LEU A 297 -11.77 9.52 1.29
C LEU A 297 -10.79 9.77 2.42
N TRP A 298 -9.92 10.73 2.20
CA TRP A 298 -8.98 11.19 3.20
C TRP A 298 -9.31 12.62 3.62
N TYR A 299 -9.55 12.80 4.90
CA TYR A 299 -9.77 14.12 5.48
C TYR A 299 -8.45 14.71 5.98
N THR A 300 -8.05 15.85 5.45
CA THR A 300 -6.79 16.51 5.80
C THR A 300 -6.99 17.77 6.65
N GLY A 301 -8.19 17.97 7.22
CA GLY A 301 -8.55 19.21 7.89
C GLY A 301 -9.02 20.29 6.92
N ASP A 302 -8.89 21.56 7.29
CA ASP A 302 -9.44 22.68 6.54
C ASP A 302 -8.72 22.97 5.21
N ALA A 303 -7.56 22.38 4.97
CA ALA A 303 -6.71 22.70 3.84
C ALA A 303 -6.77 21.70 2.67
N GLY A 304 -7.34 20.49 2.86
CA GLY A 304 -7.27 19.43 1.85
C GLY A 304 -5.84 18.98 1.54
N MET A 305 -5.67 17.99 0.64
CA MET A 305 -4.34 17.51 0.26
C MET A 305 -3.54 18.62 -0.43
N TYR A 306 -4.16 19.36 -1.36
CA TYR A 306 -3.51 20.46 -2.05
C TYR A 306 -3.07 21.57 -1.06
N GLY A 307 -3.95 21.97 -0.15
CA GLY A 307 -3.63 22.98 0.86
C GLY A 307 -2.55 22.51 1.85
N THR A 308 -2.52 21.22 2.18
CA THR A 308 -1.43 20.65 2.97
C THR A 308 -0.10 20.73 2.21
N MET A 309 -0.07 20.33 0.94
CA MET A 309 1.13 20.43 0.10
C MET A 309 1.56 21.89 -0.09
N GLU A 310 0.61 22.80 -0.29
CA GLU A 310 0.86 24.24 -0.37
C GLU A 310 1.45 24.80 0.93
N ALA A 311 0.84 24.48 2.08
CA ALA A 311 1.33 24.90 3.39
C ALA A 311 2.72 24.34 3.71
N TYR A 312 3.06 23.17 3.16
CA TYR A 312 4.38 22.59 3.27
C TYR A 312 5.35 23.09 2.17
N GLY A 313 4.92 23.94 1.28
CA GLY A 313 5.75 24.45 0.18
C GLY A 313 6.16 23.37 -0.83
N LEU A 314 5.42 22.27 -0.91
CA LEU A 314 5.75 21.15 -1.79
C LEU A 314 5.29 21.34 -3.23
N LEU A 315 4.41 22.33 -3.46
CA LEU A 315 3.83 22.55 -4.79
C LEU A 315 4.86 23.00 -5.83
N GLU A 316 5.96 23.61 -5.40
CA GLU A 316 6.99 24.20 -6.28
C GLU A 316 8.20 23.30 -6.49
N PHE A 317 8.21 22.08 -5.95
CA PHE A 317 9.40 21.24 -5.89
C PHE A 317 9.32 19.95 -6.70
N VAL A 318 8.70 20.01 -7.86
CA VAL A 318 8.79 18.93 -8.84
C VAL A 318 10.18 18.94 -9.48
N ARG A 319 10.79 17.77 -9.60
CA ARG A 319 12.04 17.63 -10.33
C ARG A 319 11.82 17.90 -11.82
N ASP A 320 12.77 18.60 -12.43
CA ASP A 320 12.72 18.90 -13.86
C ASP A 320 12.59 17.64 -14.71
N GLU A 321 13.31 16.57 -14.32
CA GLU A 321 13.27 15.28 -15.02
C GLU A 321 11.87 14.65 -15.04
N LEU A 322 11.04 14.86 -14.03
CA LEU A 322 9.66 14.42 -14.06
C LEU A 322 8.82 15.27 -15.02
N PHE A 323 8.92 16.61 -14.91
CA PHE A 323 8.13 17.51 -15.74
C PHE A 323 8.46 17.35 -17.24
N GLU A 324 9.72 17.11 -17.58
CA GLU A 324 10.21 16.93 -18.95
C GLU A 324 9.80 15.59 -19.58
N LEU A 325 9.33 14.63 -18.80
CA LEU A 325 8.76 13.39 -19.34
C LEU A 325 7.45 13.63 -20.12
N PHE A 326 6.73 14.72 -19.82
CA PHE A 326 5.44 14.98 -20.43
C PHE A 326 5.58 15.72 -21.76
N ASP A 327 5.07 15.12 -22.85
CA ASP A 327 4.90 15.78 -24.14
C ASP A 327 4.04 17.06 -23.99
N GLU A 328 4.26 18.05 -24.87
CA GLU A 328 3.46 19.29 -24.84
C GLU A 328 1.97 19.03 -25.13
N ASN A 329 1.64 17.97 -25.84
CA ASN A 329 0.28 17.55 -26.13
C ASN A 329 -0.29 16.55 -25.10
N ASP A 330 0.49 16.17 -24.07
CA ASP A 330 0.00 15.34 -22.99
C ASP A 330 -0.94 16.14 -22.10
N VAL A 331 -2.19 15.72 -22.00
CA VAL A 331 -3.21 16.44 -21.22
C VAL A 331 -2.88 16.48 -19.73
N ARG A 332 -2.12 15.49 -19.23
CA ARG A 332 -1.68 15.44 -17.82
C ARG A 332 -0.71 16.55 -17.47
N ARG A 333 0.09 17.02 -18.43
CA ARG A 333 1.08 18.10 -18.19
C ARG A 333 0.43 19.34 -17.59
N SER A 334 -0.67 19.80 -18.16
CA SER A 334 -1.40 20.97 -17.66
C SER A 334 -2.36 20.66 -16.51
N LEU A 335 -2.82 19.42 -16.40
CA LEU A 335 -3.67 18.96 -15.30
C LEU A 335 -2.88 18.73 -14.01
N TYR A 336 -1.66 18.22 -14.12
CA TYR A 336 -0.82 17.87 -12.98
C TYR A 336 0.09 19.00 -12.52
N PHE A 337 0.47 19.89 -13.44
CA PHE A 337 1.42 20.95 -13.16
C PHE A 337 0.93 22.31 -13.70
N ASN A 338 1.39 23.36 -13.06
CA ASN A 338 1.28 24.71 -13.62
C ASN A 338 2.35 24.87 -14.73
N PRO A 339 1.95 25.15 -15.98
CA PRO A 339 2.91 25.28 -17.09
C PRO A 339 3.95 26.37 -16.92
N GLU A 340 3.65 27.43 -16.13
CA GLU A 340 4.53 28.58 -15.97
C GLU A 340 5.66 28.34 -14.97
N ASN A 341 5.36 27.67 -13.85
CA ASN A 341 6.30 27.49 -12.74
C ASN A 341 6.46 26.04 -12.29
N LYS A 342 5.90 25.06 -13.02
CA LYS A 342 5.93 23.62 -12.73
C LYS A 342 5.32 23.23 -11.38
N ALA A 343 4.62 24.13 -10.69
CA ALA A 343 3.99 23.82 -9.41
C ALA A 343 2.93 22.72 -9.58
N ILE A 344 2.84 21.85 -8.59
CA ILE A 344 1.89 20.73 -8.59
C ILE A 344 0.46 21.26 -8.55
N ARG A 345 -0.38 20.77 -9.46
CA ARG A 345 -1.81 21.05 -9.54
C ARG A 345 -2.68 19.79 -9.44
N LYS A 346 -2.08 18.63 -9.51
CA LYS A 346 -2.77 17.34 -9.59
C LYS A 346 -3.90 17.19 -8.56
N PHE A 347 -3.78 17.87 -7.40
CA PHE A 347 -4.73 17.79 -6.29
C PHE A 347 -5.55 19.08 -6.07
N LYS A 348 -5.41 20.07 -6.96
CA LYS A 348 -5.94 21.43 -6.74
C LYS A 348 -7.47 21.51 -6.67
N ASP A 349 -8.14 20.72 -7.50
CA ASP A 349 -9.58 20.79 -7.67
C ASP A 349 -10.33 19.87 -6.68
N LEU A 350 -9.61 19.27 -5.75
CA LEU A 350 -10.24 18.55 -4.64
C LEU A 350 -10.91 19.54 -3.68
N PRO A 351 -12.09 19.23 -3.15
CA PRO A 351 -12.75 20.06 -2.14
C PRO A 351 -11.82 20.32 -0.96
N ASN A 352 -11.87 21.52 -0.41
CA ASN A 352 -10.94 22.08 0.58
C ASN A 352 -10.70 21.25 1.85
N SER A 353 -11.31 20.12 2.04
CA SER A 353 -11.17 19.30 3.25
C SER A 353 -11.03 17.82 2.98
N TYR A 354 -10.99 17.41 1.70
CA TYR A 354 -10.99 16.00 1.35
C TYR A 354 -9.95 15.70 0.29
N GLY A 355 -9.17 14.65 0.51
CA GLY A 355 -8.41 13.95 -0.51
C GLY A 355 -9.10 12.65 -0.88
N VAL A 356 -9.01 12.25 -2.12
CA VAL A 356 -9.36 10.91 -2.56
C VAL A 356 -8.07 10.17 -2.83
N LEU A 357 -7.85 9.07 -2.13
CA LEU A 357 -6.76 8.15 -2.43
C LEU A 357 -7.30 7.04 -3.31
N HIS A 358 -6.78 6.95 -4.51
CA HIS A 358 -7.08 5.85 -5.43
C HIS A 358 -6.14 4.69 -5.15
N PHE A 359 -6.74 3.59 -4.73
CA PHE A 359 -6.07 2.30 -4.67
C PHE A 359 -6.57 1.47 -5.84
N PHE A 360 -5.67 0.82 -6.55
CA PHE A 360 -5.99 0.10 -7.77
C PHE A 360 -6.62 1.01 -8.86
N PRO A 361 -5.88 2.02 -9.35
CA PRO A 361 -6.35 2.80 -10.48
C PRO A 361 -6.50 1.88 -11.70
N VAL A 362 -7.57 2.08 -12.45
CA VAL A 362 -7.85 1.28 -13.66
C VAL A 362 -6.70 1.38 -14.66
N SER A 363 -6.11 2.55 -14.80
CA SER A 363 -4.96 2.82 -15.67
C SER A 363 -3.73 1.94 -15.33
N GLU A 364 -3.60 1.49 -14.09
CA GLU A 364 -2.49 0.62 -13.72
C GLU A 364 -2.58 -0.75 -14.39
N MET A 365 -3.77 -1.30 -14.57
CA MET A 365 -3.95 -2.59 -15.24
C MET A 365 -3.42 -2.56 -16.68
N TYR A 366 -3.64 -1.47 -17.40
CA TYR A 366 -3.13 -1.26 -18.76
C TYR A 366 -1.60 -1.18 -18.80
N LEU A 367 -1.01 -0.54 -17.80
CA LEU A 367 0.45 -0.41 -17.70
C LEU A 367 1.12 -1.67 -17.14
N ILE A 368 0.43 -2.46 -16.29
CA ILE A 368 0.87 -3.81 -15.92
C ILE A 368 0.88 -4.72 -17.14
N GLU A 369 -0.14 -4.68 -17.98
CA GLU A 369 -0.20 -5.44 -19.23
C GLU A 369 0.99 -5.09 -20.13
N ALA A 370 1.21 -3.80 -20.41
CA ALA A 370 2.30 -3.34 -21.27
C ALA A 370 3.69 -3.74 -20.72
N GLU A 371 3.93 -3.54 -19.43
CA GLU A 371 5.20 -3.91 -18.76
C GLU A 371 5.41 -5.43 -18.79
N SER A 372 4.35 -6.20 -18.51
CA SER A 372 4.43 -7.66 -18.49
C SER A 372 4.73 -8.24 -19.86
N TYR A 373 4.12 -7.72 -20.94
CA TYR A 373 4.47 -8.09 -22.30
C TYR A 373 5.94 -7.80 -22.61
N ALA A 374 6.43 -6.61 -22.27
CA ALA A 374 7.82 -6.24 -22.51
C ALA A 374 8.80 -7.16 -21.76
N ARG A 375 8.53 -7.44 -20.48
CA ARG A 375 9.37 -8.32 -19.67
C ARG A 375 9.29 -9.79 -20.09
N ASN A 376 8.20 -10.19 -20.72
CA ASN A 376 8.01 -11.55 -21.28
C ASN A 376 8.58 -11.69 -22.70
N GLY A 377 9.23 -10.65 -23.24
CA GLY A 377 9.84 -10.64 -24.58
C GLY A 377 8.85 -10.48 -25.74
N GLN A 378 7.63 -10.05 -25.46
CA GLN A 378 6.56 -9.80 -26.44
C GLN A 378 6.53 -8.33 -26.83
N GLU A 379 7.59 -7.86 -27.50
CA GLU A 379 7.76 -6.43 -27.82
C GLU A 379 6.64 -5.85 -28.69
N GLY A 380 6.07 -6.64 -29.59
CA GLY A 380 4.98 -6.20 -30.46
C GLY A 380 3.74 -5.85 -29.65
N GLU A 381 3.32 -6.74 -28.78
CA GLU A 381 2.18 -6.59 -27.88
C GLU A 381 2.43 -5.48 -26.86
N ALA A 382 3.63 -5.41 -26.29
CA ALA A 382 4.03 -4.35 -25.36
C ALA A 382 3.92 -2.96 -26.01
N ARG A 383 4.42 -2.82 -27.24
CA ARG A 383 4.32 -1.57 -28.00
C ARG A 383 2.87 -1.20 -28.29
N GLN A 384 2.07 -2.16 -28.71
CA GLN A 384 0.66 -1.93 -28.99
C GLN A 384 -0.08 -1.47 -27.72
N ALA A 385 0.13 -2.14 -26.59
CA ALA A 385 -0.48 -1.79 -25.31
C ALA A 385 -0.06 -0.38 -24.84
N LEU A 386 1.24 -0.06 -24.91
CA LEU A 386 1.74 1.27 -24.57
C LEU A 386 1.13 2.36 -25.48
N GLU A 387 1.15 2.16 -26.78
CA GLU A 387 0.63 3.14 -27.73
C GLU A 387 -0.88 3.35 -27.60
N GLU A 388 -1.63 2.29 -27.30
CA GLU A 388 -3.05 2.40 -26.98
C GLU A 388 -3.28 3.24 -25.73
N PHE A 389 -2.51 3.00 -24.67
CA PHE A 389 -2.55 3.83 -23.46
C PHE A 389 -2.24 5.30 -23.75
N GLN A 390 -1.16 5.56 -24.48
CA GLN A 390 -0.71 6.93 -24.80
C GLN A 390 -1.71 7.70 -25.66
N ARG A 391 -2.48 7.05 -26.54
CA ARG A 391 -3.58 7.68 -27.27
C ARG A 391 -4.68 8.23 -26.37
N HIS A 392 -4.83 7.69 -25.18
CA HIS A 392 -5.78 8.18 -24.16
C HIS A 392 -5.20 9.30 -23.28
N ARG A 393 -3.97 9.72 -23.52
CA ARG A 393 -3.28 10.74 -22.71
C ARG A 393 -2.66 11.86 -23.54
N ILE A 394 -2.28 11.58 -24.78
CA ILE A 394 -1.53 12.51 -25.63
C ILE A 394 -2.38 12.86 -26.86
N ARG A 395 -2.71 14.15 -27.03
CA ARG A 395 -3.45 14.63 -28.22
C ARG A 395 -2.58 14.50 -29.46
N ASN A 396 -3.20 14.09 -30.57
CA ASN A 396 -2.51 13.90 -31.84
C ASN A 396 -1.29 12.96 -31.76
N TYR A 397 -1.36 11.95 -30.92
CA TYR A 397 -0.28 10.99 -30.72
C TYR A 397 0.19 10.32 -32.00
N GLN A 398 1.52 10.27 -32.25
CA GLN A 398 2.14 9.81 -33.50
C GLN A 398 2.83 8.44 -33.37
N GLY A 399 2.61 7.71 -32.29
CA GLY A 399 3.27 6.44 -31.97
C GLY A 399 4.65 6.61 -31.33
N TYR A 400 5.06 5.61 -30.58
CA TYR A 400 6.37 5.58 -29.94
C TYR A 400 7.46 5.18 -30.93
N LYS A 401 8.52 6.01 -31.04
CA LYS A 401 9.63 5.83 -31.97
C LYS A 401 10.98 5.53 -31.31
N GLY A 402 10.99 5.46 -29.97
CA GLY A 402 12.21 5.17 -29.22
C GLY A 402 12.65 3.70 -29.34
N ALA A 403 13.88 3.43 -28.94
CA ALA A 403 14.49 2.11 -28.99
C ALA A 403 14.29 1.30 -27.69
N ASP A 404 14.16 1.97 -26.55
CA ASP A 404 13.99 1.31 -25.25
C ASP A 404 12.53 1.33 -24.81
N LEU A 405 11.80 0.29 -25.22
CA LEU A 405 10.37 0.17 -24.99
C LEU A 405 10.05 -0.01 -23.49
N LEU A 406 10.86 -0.81 -22.76
CA LEU A 406 10.62 -1.04 -21.33
C LEU A 406 10.83 0.25 -20.54
N GLN A 407 11.90 1.00 -20.83
CA GLN A 407 12.14 2.29 -20.18
C GLN A 407 10.98 3.27 -20.44
N GLU A 408 10.43 3.29 -21.67
CA GLU A 408 9.29 4.16 -21.98
C GLU A 408 8.02 3.73 -21.22
N ILE A 409 7.76 2.43 -21.07
CA ILE A 409 6.66 1.95 -20.24
C ILE A 409 6.85 2.38 -18.77
N MET A 410 8.07 2.31 -18.26
CA MET A 410 8.37 2.79 -16.89
C MET A 410 8.22 4.31 -16.77
N ASN A 411 8.57 5.07 -17.82
CA ASN A 411 8.32 6.50 -17.88
C ASN A 411 6.81 6.80 -17.93
N GLU A 412 6.04 5.99 -18.66
CA GLU A 412 4.59 6.12 -18.72
C GLU A 412 3.93 5.86 -17.36
N ARG A 413 4.36 4.83 -16.64
CA ARG A 413 3.95 4.59 -15.25
C ARG A 413 4.27 5.79 -14.37
N ARG A 414 5.47 6.37 -14.50
CA ARG A 414 5.86 7.55 -13.73
C ARG A 414 5.01 8.77 -14.08
N ARG A 415 4.68 9.01 -15.36
CA ARG A 415 3.76 10.08 -15.78
C ARG A 415 2.38 9.91 -15.17
N GLU A 416 1.82 8.71 -15.23
CA GLU A 416 0.46 8.46 -14.75
C GLU A 416 0.36 8.57 -13.24
N PHE A 417 1.30 7.94 -12.50
CA PHE A 417 1.22 7.77 -11.05
C PHE A 417 2.16 8.69 -10.26
N CYS A 418 2.76 9.70 -10.90
CA CYS A 418 3.61 10.64 -10.16
C CYS A 418 2.83 11.27 -9.01
N LEU A 419 3.49 11.41 -7.87
CA LEU A 419 2.94 12.00 -6.65
C LEU A 419 1.79 11.20 -6.01
N GLU A 420 1.51 9.98 -6.46
CA GLU A 420 0.49 9.12 -5.87
C GLU A 420 1.10 8.17 -4.84
N TYR A 421 0.80 8.39 -3.57
CA TYR A 421 1.18 7.60 -2.40
C TYR A 421 2.54 6.88 -2.55
N ASP A 422 2.55 5.54 -2.56
CA ASP A 422 3.75 4.71 -2.65
C ASP A 422 4.09 4.22 -4.08
N MET A 423 3.30 4.59 -5.08
CA MET A 423 3.38 4.02 -6.43
C MET A 423 4.79 4.15 -7.02
N ARG A 424 5.37 5.35 -6.96
CA ARG A 424 6.72 5.55 -7.49
C ARG A 424 7.78 4.81 -6.69
N TRP A 425 7.66 4.76 -5.35
CA TRP A 425 8.60 4.02 -4.51
C TRP A 425 8.54 2.52 -4.79
N CYS A 426 7.35 1.93 -4.97
CA CYS A 426 7.19 0.53 -5.35
C CYS A 426 7.83 0.21 -6.71
N ASP A 427 7.72 1.13 -7.68
CA ASP A 427 8.42 0.97 -8.96
C ASP A 427 9.95 1.05 -8.79
N LEU A 428 10.46 1.98 -7.98
CA LEU A 428 11.90 2.10 -7.70
C LEU A 428 12.48 0.86 -7.01
N ILE A 429 11.73 0.25 -6.07
CA ILE A 429 12.10 -1.04 -5.46
C ILE A 429 12.30 -2.13 -6.53
N ARG A 430 11.47 -2.15 -7.58
CA ARG A 430 11.57 -3.15 -8.66
C ARG A 430 12.63 -2.82 -9.70
N ILE A 431 12.87 -1.54 -9.94
CA ILE A 431 13.85 -1.05 -10.93
C ILE A 431 15.26 -1.14 -10.38
N GLN A 432 15.45 -0.92 -9.07
CA GLN A 432 16.75 -0.89 -8.38
C GLN A 432 17.76 0.08 -9.01
N LYS A 433 17.26 1.15 -9.64
CA LYS A 433 18.09 2.19 -10.26
C LYS A 433 18.30 3.33 -9.28
N GLY A 434 19.56 3.63 -9.01
CA GLY A 434 19.95 4.70 -8.11
C GLY A 434 19.75 6.10 -8.69
N TRP A 435 19.68 7.06 -7.79
CA TRP A 435 19.72 8.48 -8.13
C TRP A 435 20.30 9.31 -6.99
N SER A 436 20.59 10.58 -7.24
CA SER A 436 21.14 11.50 -6.25
C SER A 436 20.29 12.76 -6.11
N ARG A 437 20.44 13.40 -4.96
CA ARG A 437 19.93 14.74 -4.66
C ARG A 437 20.92 15.49 -3.78
N ASN A 438 20.89 16.83 -3.81
CA ASN A 438 21.75 17.61 -2.94
C ASN A 438 21.31 17.47 -1.47
N SER A 439 22.26 17.61 -0.56
CA SER A 439 21.96 17.71 0.86
C SER A 439 21.32 19.08 1.15
N TYR A 440 20.24 19.10 1.90
CA TYR A 440 19.65 20.36 2.35
C TYR A 440 20.52 21.09 3.37
N GLN A 441 21.39 20.39 4.11
CA GLN A 441 22.27 20.98 5.11
C GLN A 441 23.43 21.73 4.47
N ASN A 442 23.99 21.17 3.42
CA ASN A 442 25.09 21.74 2.65
C ASN A 442 24.88 21.50 1.15
N PRO A 443 23.98 22.26 0.50
CA PRO A 443 23.59 22.00 -0.89
C PRO A 443 24.76 22.00 -1.88
N GLU A 444 25.85 22.71 -1.55
CA GLU A 444 27.03 22.81 -2.41
C GLU A 444 28.10 21.73 -2.12
N GLU A 445 28.01 21.04 -0.97
CA GLU A 445 29.12 20.19 -0.48
C GLU A 445 28.71 18.72 -0.33
N ALA A 446 27.43 18.43 -0.09
CA ALA A 446 26.96 17.08 0.23
C ALA A 446 25.87 16.62 -0.73
N VAL A 447 26.06 15.43 -1.27
CA VAL A 447 25.09 14.76 -2.14
C VAL A 447 24.57 13.52 -1.42
N TYR A 448 23.25 13.42 -1.26
CA TYR A 448 22.63 12.17 -0.87
C TYR A 448 22.47 11.28 -2.10
N MET A 449 22.92 10.04 -2.00
CA MET A 449 22.93 9.12 -3.12
C MET A 449 22.38 7.75 -2.74
N LEU A 450 21.53 7.21 -3.59
CA LEU A 450 21.24 5.79 -3.70
C LEU A 450 22.02 5.24 -4.88
N GLU A 451 22.77 4.18 -4.66
CA GLU A 451 23.46 3.47 -5.74
C GLU A 451 22.49 2.51 -6.46
N ASP A 452 22.86 2.04 -7.64
CA ASP A 452 22.16 0.94 -8.28
C ASP A 452 22.21 -0.30 -7.37
N ASN A 453 21.07 -0.95 -7.12
CA ASN A 453 20.91 -2.08 -6.20
C ASN A 453 21.27 -1.77 -4.74
N ASP A 454 21.11 -0.52 -4.30
CA ASP A 454 21.37 -0.12 -2.92
C ASP A 454 20.44 -0.87 -1.95
N PHE A 455 20.98 -1.32 -0.83
CA PHE A 455 20.21 -2.03 0.19
C PHE A 455 19.04 -1.20 0.75
N ARG A 456 19.11 0.13 0.68
CA ARG A 456 18.09 1.06 1.16
C ARG A 456 16.82 1.10 0.29
N PHE A 457 16.81 0.43 -0.87
CA PHE A 457 15.54 0.16 -1.57
C PHE A 457 14.62 -0.78 -0.78
N CYS A 458 15.11 -1.43 0.26
CA CYS A 458 14.32 -2.24 1.18
C CYS A 458 14.37 -1.62 2.58
N PHE A 459 13.23 -1.48 3.24
CA PHE A 459 13.16 -0.93 4.59
C PHE A 459 13.82 -1.87 5.62
N PRO A 460 14.36 -1.31 6.71
CA PRO A 460 14.85 -2.13 7.81
C PRO A 460 13.72 -2.86 8.51
N ILE A 461 13.97 -4.09 8.95
CA ILE A 461 13.10 -4.75 9.93
C ILE A 461 13.17 -3.95 11.23
N PRO A 462 12.05 -3.48 11.79
CA PRO A 462 12.07 -2.66 12.99
C PRO A 462 12.63 -3.44 14.18
N LEU A 463 13.53 -2.81 14.92
CA LEU A 463 14.05 -3.35 16.19
C LEU A 463 13.11 -2.95 17.33
N LEU A 464 11.90 -3.48 17.35
CA LEU A 464 10.99 -3.33 18.47
C LEU A 464 11.48 -4.17 19.65
N GLU A 465 11.27 -3.70 20.89
CA GLU A 465 11.69 -4.44 22.11
C GLU A 465 11.20 -5.89 22.10
N GLU A 466 9.95 -6.11 21.67
CA GLU A 466 9.35 -7.44 21.50
C GLU A 466 10.08 -8.33 20.48
N MET A 467 10.77 -7.72 19.50
CA MET A 467 11.57 -8.44 18.51
C MET A 467 12.99 -8.70 19.00
N GLN A 468 13.53 -7.85 19.87
CA GLN A 468 14.83 -8.04 20.51
C GLN A 468 14.82 -9.18 21.52
N GLU A 469 13.74 -9.34 22.28
CA GLU A 469 13.59 -10.44 23.25
C GLU A 469 13.52 -11.83 22.60
N ASN A 470 13.10 -11.91 21.34
CA ASN A 470 12.94 -13.18 20.64
C ASN A 470 14.05 -13.50 19.61
N ASN A 471 14.97 -12.60 19.31
CA ASN A 471 16.17 -12.75 18.46
C ASN A 471 16.00 -13.62 17.18
N GLN A 472 14.77 -13.68 16.60
CA GLN A 472 14.44 -14.67 15.59
C GLN A 472 14.20 -14.08 14.21
N ILE A 473 14.14 -12.74 14.08
CA ILE A 473 13.94 -12.10 12.80
C ILE A 473 15.27 -11.54 12.30
N GLU A 474 15.77 -12.10 11.22
CA GLU A 474 16.97 -11.63 10.56
C GLU A 474 16.74 -10.24 9.93
N GLN A 475 17.65 -9.29 10.21
CA GLN A 475 17.64 -7.96 9.62
C GLN A 475 17.97 -8.01 8.12
N ASN A 476 17.46 -7.06 7.36
CA ASN A 476 17.84 -6.87 5.98
C ASN A 476 19.33 -6.51 5.84
N PRO A 477 20.04 -7.09 4.85
CA PRO A 477 21.44 -6.79 4.61
C PRO A 477 21.70 -5.28 4.49
N GLY A 478 22.80 -4.82 5.04
CA GLY A 478 23.20 -3.40 5.02
C GLY A 478 22.68 -2.58 6.20
N TRP A 479 21.52 -2.89 6.75
CA TRP A 479 20.91 -2.14 7.86
C TRP A 479 21.56 -2.37 9.22
N ASN A 480 22.31 -3.45 9.40
CA ASN A 480 23.05 -3.71 10.64
C ASN A 480 24.30 -2.83 10.81
N MET A 481 24.65 -2.04 9.77
CA MET A 481 25.87 -1.21 9.76
C MET A 481 25.56 0.27 9.99
N LEU A 482 24.31 0.65 10.11
CA LEU A 482 23.83 1.99 10.41
C LEU A 482 23.30 2.07 11.84
#